data_7c7efe86e28b784fdbfaedf5a9429e9d
#
_entry.id   7c7efe86e28b784fdbfaedf5a9429e9d
#
_cell.length_a   1.000
_cell.length_b   1.000
_cell.length_c   1.000
_cell.angle_alpha   90.00
_cell.angle_beta   90.00
_cell.angle_gamma   90.00
#
_symmetry.space_group_name_H-M   'P 1'
#
loop_
_entity.id
_entity.type
_entity.pdbx_description
1 polymer ?
#
loop_
_entity_poly.entity_id
_entity_poly.type
_entity_poly.pdbx_seq_one_letter_code
_entity_poly.pdbx_strand_id
1 'polypeptide(L)'
;MQDIAVNSKENAAMSFFTLLIIFSQSAILEFAYLSRFKRTVTDRKYIAYRKKEETMSKKTFSTKYFVEMALLVAIILIMAFTPIGYIKTAGLEITLIVVPVAVGAVTLGPAAGAILGGVFGITSFIQCFGMSAFGAMLLSINPVATFFVCVPTRILMGWLTGVIFKGLRKTKMPASASLTISNLCCPLLNTTFFMSVLVICFYHTDYIQSMVTALGAKNAFLFILAFVGVNGLVEAIACFVVGTAISAALRKALR
;
A
#
# COMPACT_ATOMS: atom_id res chain seq x y z
N MET A 1 -33.79 21.16 -10.16
CA MET A 1 -32.38 21.55 -9.82
C MET A 1 -31.63 20.45 -9.05
N GLN A 2 -32.29 19.61 -8.27
CA GLN A 2 -31.65 18.49 -7.56
C GLN A 2 -31.14 17.37 -8.48
N ASP A 3 -31.87 17.04 -9.55
CA ASP A 3 -31.50 15.94 -10.46
C ASP A 3 -30.23 16.21 -11.30
N ILE A 4 -29.94 17.49 -11.60
CA ILE A 4 -28.74 17.90 -12.33
C ILE A 4 -27.49 17.79 -11.45
N ALA A 5 -27.61 18.00 -10.14
CA ALA A 5 -26.52 17.91 -9.18
C ALA A 5 -26.14 16.45 -8.86
N VAL A 6 -27.10 15.53 -8.88
CA VAL A 6 -26.88 14.09 -8.68
C VAL A 6 -26.14 13.50 -9.88
N ASN A 7 -26.57 13.82 -11.10
CA ASN A 7 -25.94 13.33 -12.33
C ASN A 7 -24.50 13.87 -12.53
N SER A 8 -24.21 15.09 -12.07
CA SER A 8 -22.86 15.67 -12.07
C SER A 8 -21.92 14.95 -11.09
N LYS A 9 -22.43 14.45 -9.96
CA LYS A 9 -21.64 13.75 -8.94
C LYS A 9 -21.33 12.30 -9.33
N GLU A 10 -22.28 11.62 -9.96
CA GLU A 10 -22.05 10.29 -10.53
C GLU A 10 -21.03 10.32 -11.68
N ASN A 11 -21.10 11.32 -12.54
CA ASN A 11 -20.13 11.52 -13.61
C ASN A 11 -18.73 11.84 -13.08
N ALA A 12 -18.59 12.55 -11.96
CA ALA A 12 -17.31 12.83 -11.33
C ALA A 12 -16.69 11.57 -10.67
N ALA A 13 -17.52 10.74 -10.03
CA ALA A 13 -17.07 9.46 -9.47
C ALA A 13 -16.67 8.49 -10.58
N MET A 14 -17.43 8.43 -11.67
CA MET A 14 -17.12 7.59 -12.83
C MET A 14 -15.86 8.07 -13.57
N SER A 15 -15.63 9.38 -13.66
CA SER A 15 -14.40 9.96 -14.21
C SER A 15 -13.18 9.65 -13.35
N PHE A 16 -13.33 9.65 -12.03
CA PHE A 16 -12.25 9.25 -11.10
C PHE A 16 -11.90 7.77 -11.25
N PHE A 17 -12.91 6.90 -11.36
CA PHE A 17 -12.72 5.47 -11.61
C PHE A 17 -12.03 5.23 -12.96
N THR A 18 -12.43 5.97 -13.98
CA THR A 18 -11.85 5.89 -15.32
C THR A 18 -10.39 6.38 -15.29
N LEU A 19 -10.08 7.47 -14.58
CA LEU A 19 -8.72 7.96 -14.38
C LEU A 19 -7.84 6.97 -13.59
N LEU A 20 -8.40 6.32 -12.58
CA LEU A 20 -7.69 5.32 -11.77
C LEU A 20 -7.42 4.04 -12.57
N ILE A 21 -8.37 3.64 -13.42
CA ILE A 21 -8.21 2.53 -14.38
C ILE A 21 -7.18 2.91 -15.45
N ILE A 22 -7.24 4.13 -16.01
CA ILE A 22 -6.29 4.62 -17.02
C ILE A 22 -4.87 4.72 -16.41
N PHE A 23 -4.74 5.22 -15.17
CA PHE A 23 -3.45 5.28 -14.48
C PHE A 23 -2.91 3.88 -14.16
N SER A 24 -3.78 2.96 -13.75
CA SER A 24 -3.45 1.55 -13.56
C SER A 24 -3.09 0.86 -14.89
N GLN A 25 -3.85 1.13 -15.96
CA GLN A 25 -3.57 0.58 -17.28
C GLN A 25 -2.32 1.20 -17.93
N SER A 26 -2.07 2.50 -17.75
CA SER A 26 -0.83 3.11 -18.26
C SER A 26 0.39 2.58 -17.51
N ALA A 27 0.31 2.39 -16.19
CA ALA A 27 1.37 1.75 -15.42
C ALA A 27 1.61 0.27 -15.83
N ILE A 28 0.53 -0.46 -16.14
CA ILE A 28 0.60 -1.84 -16.65
C ILE A 28 1.13 -1.86 -18.10
N LEU A 29 0.72 -0.91 -18.93
CA LEU A 29 1.18 -0.80 -20.33
C LEU A 29 2.63 -0.33 -20.42
N GLU A 30 3.06 0.63 -19.62
CA GLU A 30 4.48 1.00 -19.49
C GLU A 30 5.30 -0.18 -18.96
N PHE A 31 4.78 -0.91 -17.98
CA PHE A 31 5.41 -2.12 -17.48
C PHE A 31 5.49 -3.22 -18.56
N ALA A 32 4.43 -3.41 -19.34
CA ALA A 32 4.39 -4.35 -20.47
C ALA A 32 5.31 -3.90 -21.62
N TYR A 33 5.37 -2.60 -21.91
CA TYR A 33 6.25 -2.03 -22.94
C TYR A 33 7.72 -2.17 -22.55
N LEU A 34 8.08 -1.85 -21.31
CA LEU A 34 9.43 -2.03 -20.77
C LEU A 34 9.84 -3.50 -20.72
N SER A 35 8.89 -4.41 -20.49
CA SER A 35 9.14 -5.86 -20.52
C SER A 35 9.35 -6.42 -21.92
N ARG A 36 8.73 -5.80 -22.94
CA ARG A 36 8.82 -6.21 -24.36
C ARG A 36 10.08 -5.70 -25.05
N PHE A 37 10.62 -4.56 -24.63
CA PHE A 37 11.80 -3.92 -25.27
C PHE A 37 13.12 -4.64 -25.01
N LYS A 38 13.16 -5.65 -24.14
CA LYS A 38 14.42 -6.30 -23.69
C LYS A 38 14.60 -7.76 -24.05
N ARG A 39 14.14 -8.20 -25.21
CA ARG A 39 14.35 -9.59 -25.66
C ARG A 39 15.64 -9.83 -26.46
N THR A 40 16.54 -8.87 -26.53
CA THR A 40 17.82 -9.03 -27.25
C THR A 40 18.99 -8.55 -26.42
N VAL A 41 19.92 -9.42 -26.21
CA VAL A 41 21.32 -9.29 -25.75
C VAL A 41 21.64 -9.80 -24.33
N THR A 42 22.30 -10.92 -24.33
CA THR A 42 23.33 -11.48 -23.43
C THR A 42 22.86 -12.26 -22.19
N ASP A 43 22.64 -13.55 -22.41
CA ASP A 43 21.87 -14.47 -21.59
C ASP A 43 22.60 -15.40 -20.60
N ARG A 44 23.91 -15.62 -20.66
CA ARG A 44 24.52 -16.70 -19.87
C ARG A 44 24.67 -16.40 -18.37
N LYS A 45 25.07 -15.21 -17.99
CA LYS A 45 25.18 -14.82 -16.57
C LYS A 45 23.81 -14.62 -15.91
N TYR A 46 22.84 -14.13 -16.67
CA TYR A 46 21.48 -13.90 -16.18
C TYR A 46 20.70 -15.21 -15.99
N ILE A 47 20.88 -16.17 -16.89
CA ILE A 47 20.28 -17.52 -16.78
C ILE A 47 20.85 -18.27 -15.56
N ALA A 48 22.15 -18.18 -15.31
CA ALA A 48 22.77 -18.79 -14.13
C ALA A 48 22.28 -18.16 -12.82
N TYR A 49 22.09 -16.83 -12.80
CA TYR A 49 21.54 -16.11 -11.65
C TYR A 49 20.06 -16.44 -11.42
N ARG A 50 19.28 -16.52 -12.50
CA ARG A 50 17.87 -16.94 -12.48
C ARG A 50 17.72 -18.38 -12.00
N LYS A 51 18.55 -19.30 -12.48
CA LYS A 51 18.55 -20.71 -12.06
C LYS A 51 18.90 -20.86 -10.58
N LYS A 52 19.79 -20.02 -10.05
CA LYS A 52 20.10 -19.95 -8.63
C LYS A 52 18.94 -19.36 -7.80
N GLU A 53 18.23 -18.33 -8.30
CA GLU A 53 17.03 -17.79 -7.65
C GLU A 53 15.84 -18.76 -7.72
N GLU A 54 15.64 -19.49 -8.81
CA GLU A 54 14.59 -20.50 -8.94
C GLU A 54 14.89 -21.74 -8.08
N THR A 55 16.15 -22.11 -7.90
CA THR A 55 16.56 -23.18 -6.97
C THR A 55 16.40 -22.76 -5.52
N MET A 56 16.59 -21.48 -5.19
CA MET A 56 16.31 -20.92 -3.86
C MET A 56 14.81 -20.73 -3.61
N SER A 57 13.99 -20.49 -4.65
CA SER A 57 12.53 -20.39 -4.56
C SER A 57 11.83 -21.75 -4.37
N LYS A 58 12.46 -22.85 -4.77
CA LYS A 58 11.98 -24.22 -4.51
C LYS A 58 12.44 -24.80 -3.17
N LYS A 59 13.30 -24.09 -2.45
CA LYS A 59 13.73 -24.54 -1.13
C LYS A 59 12.61 -24.23 -0.13
N THR A 60 11.97 -25.28 0.39
CA THR A 60 11.29 -25.39 1.69
C THR A 60 11.39 -24.11 2.51
N PHE A 61 10.27 -23.65 3.04
CA PHE A 61 10.21 -22.54 3.99
C PHE A 61 11.34 -22.68 5.02
N SER A 62 12.43 -21.98 4.78
CA SER A 62 13.61 -22.00 5.63
C SER A 62 13.21 -21.45 7.00
N THR A 63 13.70 -22.04 8.08
CA THR A 63 13.56 -21.52 9.45
C THR A 63 13.85 -20.01 9.50
N LYS A 64 14.83 -19.56 8.72
CA LYS A 64 15.18 -18.16 8.54
C LYS A 64 14.01 -17.31 8.04
N TYR A 65 13.27 -17.78 7.03
CA TYR A 65 12.08 -17.06 6.52
C TYR A 65 11.01 -16.90 7.61
N PHE A 66 10.75 -17.94 8.39
CA PHE A 66 9.77 -17.88 9.49
C PHE A 66 10.20 -16.92 10.59
N VAL A 67 11.50 -16.92 10.96
CA VAL A 67 12.03 -16.00 11.96
C VAL A 67 11.91 -14.55 11.51
N GLU A 68 12.29 -14.26 10.25
CA GLU A 68 12.19 -12.92 9.68
C GLU A 68 10.72 -12.44 9.58
N MET A 69 9.81 -13.34 9.18
CA MET A 69 8.38 -13.06 9.15
C MET A 69 7.84 -12.79 10.55
N ALA A 70 8.16 -13.63 11.53
CA ALA A 70 7.72 -13.48 12.92
C ALA A 70 8.23 -12.16 13.53
N LEU A 71 9.48 -11.79 13.24
CA LEU A 71 10.06 -10.52 13.69
C LEU A 71 9.28 -9.32 13.10
N LEU A 72 8.99 -9.34 11.80
CA LEU A 72 8.25 -8.26 11.15
C LEU A 72 6.80 -8.18 11.68
N VAL A 73 6.15 -9.32 11.90
CA VAL A 73 4.82 -9.37 12.53
C VAL A 73 4.88 -8.78 13.94
N ALA A 74 5.88 -9.14 14.75
CA ALA A 74 6.04 -8.59 16.10
C ALA A 74 6.24 -7.07 16.07
N ILE A 75 7.05 -6.55 15.14
CA ILE A 75 7.23 -5.10 14.94
C ILE A 75 5.90 -4.43 14.57
N ILE A 76 5.13 -5.01 13.64
CA ILE A 76 3.81 -4.49 13.26
C ILE A 76 2.88 -4.45 14.47
N LEU A 77 2.83 -5.51 15.28
CA LEU A 77 1.97 -5.56 16.47
C LEU A 77 2.40 -4.53 17.52
N ILE A 78 3.70 -4.40 17.80
CA ILE A 78 4.22 -3.38 18.72
C ILE A 78 3.85 -1.99 18.22
N MET A 79 4.10 -1.70 16.95
CA MET A 79 3.76 -0.40 16.35
C MET A 79 2.24 -0.15 16.37
N ALA A 80 1.42 -1.17 16.10
CA ALA A 80 -0.03 -1.02 16.07
C ALA A 80 -0.63 -0.62 17.43
N PHE A 81 -0.08 -1.11 18.53
CA PHE A 81 -0.59 -0.87 19.89
C PHE A 81 0.22 0.16 20.67
N THR A 82 1.19 0.84 20.03
CA THR A 82 1.96 1.93 20.63
C THR A 82 1.78 3.23 19.84
N PRO A 83 2.00 4.41 20.45
CA PRO A 83 1.91 5.68 19.74
C PRO A 83 2.91 5.85 18.59
N ILE A 84 3.92 4.98 18.52
CA ILE A 84 4.98 5.04 17.50
C ILE A 84 4.44 4.71 16.09
N GLY A 85 3.48 3.80 16.01
CA GLY A 85 2.92 3.36 14.72
C GLY A 85 1.91 4.31 14.11
N TYR A 86 1.26 5.14 14.94
CA TYR A 86 0.22 6.07 14.54
C TYR A 86 0.46 7.45 15.13
N ILE A 87 0.86 8.39 14.30
CA ILE A 87 0.98 9.79 14.69
C ILE A 87 -0.38 10.45 14.47
N LYS A 88 -1.06 10.80 15.57
CA LYS A 88 -2.37 11.44 15.51
C LYS A 88 -2.25 12.84 14.96
N THR A 89 -2.97 13.13 13.89
CA THR A 89 -3.14 14.47 13.32
C THR A 89 -4.62 14.85 13.35
N ALA A 90 -4.94 16.12 13.11
CA ALA A 90 -6.31 16.59 13.08
C ALA A 90 -7.06 15.99 11.86
N GLY A 91 -7.65 14.80 12.02
CA GLY A 91 -8.52 14.15 11.04
C GLY A 91 -8.10 12.74 10.65
N LEU A 92 -6.87 12.49 10.28
CA LEU A 92 -6.37 11.16 9.90
C LEU A 92 -5.04 10.87 10.62
N GLU A 93 -4.82 9.61 10.96
CA GLU A 93 -3.59 9.17 11.61
C GLU A 93 -2.52 8.84 10.56
N ILE A 94 -1.30 9.37 10.73
CA ILE A 94 -0.14 9.00 9.89
C ILE A 94 0.30 7.60 10.30
N THR A 95 0.40 6.70 9.33
CA THR A 95 0.59 5.28 9.57
C THR A 95 2.02 4.83 9.23
N LEU A 96 2.91 4.78 10.21
CA LEU A 96 4.29 4.31 9.99
C LEU A 96 4.39 2.77 9.83
N ILE A 97 3.33 2.03 10.13
CA ILE A 97 3.29 0.56 9.99
C ILE A 97 3.43 0.10 8.54
N VAL A 98 3.21 0.98 7.58
CA VAL A 98 3.45 0.71 6.15
C VAL A 98 4.93 0.35 5.90
N VAL A 99 5.88 0.91 6.70
CA VAL A 99 7.32 0.65 6.54
C VAL A 99 7.68 -0.83 6.72
N PRO A 100 7.38 -1.52 7.84
CA PRO A 100 7.70 -2.93 7.98
C PRO A 100 6.97 -3.82 6.96
N VAL A 101 5.77 -3.46 6.51
CA VAL A 101 5.08 -4.17 5.42
C VAL A 101 5.85 -4.03 4.10
N ALA A 102 6.30 -2.83 3.74
CA ALA A 102 7.10 -2.58 2.56
C ALA A 102 8.42 -3.36 2.60
N VAL A 103 9.14 -3.30 3.74
CA VAL A 103 10.38 -4.06 3.96
C VAL A 103 10.16 -5.56 3.76
N GLY A 104 9.13 -6.14 4.36
CA GLY A 104 8.81 -7.56 4.23
C GLY A 104 8.41 -7.96 2.80
N ALA A 105 7.61 -7.14 2.13
CA ALA A 105 7.21 -7.36 0.74
C ALA A 105 8.40 -7.40 -0.22
N VAL A 106 9.39 -6.55 0.01
CA VAL A 106 10.59 -6.41 -0.83
C VAL A 106 11.65 -7.48 -0.49
N THR A 107 11.82 -7.84 0.79
CA THR A 107 12.85 -8.80 1.23
C THR A 107 12.38 -10.24 1.13
N LEU A 108 11.17 -10.54 1.59
CA LEU A 108 10.60 -11.89 1.67
C LEU A 108 9.68 -12.23 0.48
N GLY A 109 9.19 -11.21 -0.23
CA GLY A 109 8.41 -11.37 -1.45
C GLY A 109 6.90 -11.13 -1.29
N PRO A 110 6.11 -11.27 -2.40
CA PRO A 110 4.70 -10.87 -2.44
C PRO A 110 3.80 -11.59 -1.44
N ALA A 111 4.01 -12.89 -1.21
CA ALA A 111 3.22 -13.65 -0.24
C ALA A 111 3.44 -13.13 1.18
N ALA A 112 4.70 -12.82 1.54
CA ALA A 112 5.02 -12.20 2.81
C ALA A 112 4.38 -10.81 2.94
N GLY A 113 4.46 -9.99 1.88
CA GLY A 113 3.79 -8.69 1.83
C GLY A 113 2.28 -8.79 2.06
N ALA A 114 1.61 -9.79 1.46
CA ALA A 114 0.18 -10.04 1.68
C ALA A 114 -0.13 -10.41 3.13
N ILE A 115 0.67 -11.29 3.74
CA ILE A 115 0.50 -11.71 5.15
C ILE A 115 0.72 -10.53 6.09
N LEU A 116 1.80 -9.77 5.92
CA LEU A 116 2.11 -8.61 6.76
C LEU A 116 1.06 -7.50 6.57
N GLY A 117 0.60 -7.28 5.33
CA GLY A 117 -0.53 -6.40 5.04
C GLY A 117 -1.83 -6.87 5.70
N GLY A 118 -2.07 -8.17 5.75
CA GLY A 118 -3.20 -8.77 6.47
C GLY A 118 -3.13 -8.53 7.98
N VAL A 119 -1.97 -8.76 8.60
CA VAL A 119 -1.73 -8.45 10.03
C VAL A 119 -1.98 -6.96 10.30
N PHE A 120 -1.41 -6.07 9.47
CA PHE A 120 -1.66 -4.64 9.57
C PHE A 120 -3.16 -4.31 9.41
N GLY A 121 -3.85 -4.91 8.43
CA GLY A 121 -5.28 -4.69 8.22
C GLY A 121 -6.14 -5.14 9.41
N ILE A 122 -5.85 -6.31 9.97
CA ILE A 122 -6.56 -6.83 11.15
C ILE A 122 -6.32 -5.93 12.37
N THR A 123 -5.08 -5.52 12.63
CA THR A 123 -4.79 -4.59 13.75
C THR A 123 -5.47 -3.25 13.55
N SER A 124 -5.51 -2.72 12.32
CA SER A 124 -6.24 -1.49 11.98
C SER A 124 -7.75 -1.64 12.22
N PHE A 125 -8.33 -2.79 11.86
CA PHE A 125 -9.74 -3.06 12.14
C PHE A 125 -10.03 -3.17 13.65
N ILE A 126 -9.14 -3.83 14.43
CA ILE A 126 -9.26 -3.89 15.89
C ILE A 126 -9.24 -2.49 16.51
N GLN A 127 -8.41 -1.58 15.99
CA GLN A 127 -8.35 -0.21 16.49
C GLN A 127 -9.64 0.59 16.27
N CYS A 128 -10.47 0.20 15.30
CA CYS A 128 -11.79 0.81 15.11
C CYS A 128 -12.75 0.58 16.30
N PHE A 129 -12.46 -0.37 17.19
CA PHE A 129 -13.24 -0.63 18.41
C PHE A 129 -12.92 0.33 19.59
N GLY A 130 -12.46 1.54 19.29
CA GLY A 130 -12.33 2.62 20.28
C GLY A 130 -10.94 3.24 20.41
N MET A 131 -9.92 2.71 19.71
CA MET A 131 -8.57 3.29 19.72
C MET A 131 -8.39 4.41 18.67
N SER A 132 -9.08 4.32 17.53
CA SER A 132 -9.12 5.31 16.47
C SER A 132 -10.51 5.95 16.40
N ALA A 133 -10.59 7.27 16.62
CA ALA A 133 -11.85 8.00 16.58
C ALA A 133 -12.50 7.93 15.18
N PHE A 134 -11.69 8.10 14.12
CA PHE A 134 -12.14 7.99 12.75
C PHE A 134 -12.66 6.58 12.43
N GLY A 135 -11.88 5.56 12.82
CA GLY A 135 -12.27 4.15 12.63
C GLY A 135 -13.53 3.77 13.39
N ALA A 136 -13.71 4.25 14.64
CA ALA A 136 -14.89 3.98 15.43
C ALA A 136 -16.16 4.57 14.80
N MET A 137 -16.08 5.75 14.20
CA MET A 137 -17.21 6.34 13.47
C MET A 137 -17.57 5.53 12.23
N LEU A 138 -16.60 5.08 11.44
CA LEU A 138 -16.86 4.21 10.30
C LEU A 138 -17.47 2.88 10.73
N LEU A 139 -16.98 2.30 11.82
CA LEU A 139 -17.50 1.04 12.38
C LEU A 139 -18.96 1.18 12.83
N SER A 140 -19.33 2.30 13.44
CA SER A 140 -20.70 2.57 13.88
C SER A 140 -21.68 2.74 12.72
N ILE A 141 -21.22 3.24 11.56
CA ILE A 141 -22.05 3.43 10.36
C ILE A 141 -22.24 2.09 9.64
N ASN A 142 -21.14 1.38 9.33
CA ASN A 142 -21.21 0.11 8.62
C ASN A 142 -19.97 -0.78 8.94
N PRO A 143 -20.12 -1.76 9.84
CA PRO A 143 -19.01 -2.64 10.23
C PRO A 143 -18.41 -3.44 9.07
N VAL A 144 -19.25 -3.92 8.15
CA VAL A 144 -18.81 -4.74 7.02
C VAL A 144 -17.96 -3.89 6.05
N ALA A 145 -18.44 -2.70 5.70
CA ALA A 145 -17.70 -1.79 4.85
C ALA A 145 -16.36 -1.36 5.51
N THR A 146 -16.37 -1.12 6.83
CA THR A 146 -15.14 -0.80 7.59
C THR A 146 -14.13 -1.96 7.54
N PHE A 147 -14.58 -3.21 7.63
CA PHE A 147 -13.71 -4.36 7.44
C PHE A 147 -13.06 -4.35 6.04
N PHE A 148 -13.84 -4.10 4.99
CA PHE A 148 -13.31 -4.03 3.63
C PHE A 148 -12.35 -2.86 3.42
N VAL A 149 -12.55 -1.73 4.06
CA VAL A 149 -11.62 -0.59 4.05
C VAL A 149 -10.32 -0.95 4.78
N CYS A 150 -10.39 -1.71 5.87
CA CYS A 150 -9.21 -2.01 6.70
C CYS A 150 -8.40 -3.21 6.20
N VAL A 151 -9.01 -4.36 5.90
CA VAL A 151 -8.27 -5.61 5.72
C VAL A 151 -7.88 -5.87 4.26
N PRO A 152 -8.82 -6.00 3.31
CA PRO A 152 -8.47 -6.32 1.92
C PRO A 152 -7.54 -5.31 1.27
N THR A 153 -7.72 -4.02 1.55
CA THR A 153 -6.88 -2.96 0.99
C THR A 153 -5.41 -3.11 1.37
N ARG A 154 -5.12 -3.47 2.62
CA ARG A 154 -3.75 -3.67 3.12
C ARG A 154 -3.13 -4.97 2.62
N ILE A 155 -3.91 -6.03 2.47
CA ILE A 155 -3.45 -7.28 1.83
C ILE A 155 -3.02 -6.99 0.39
N LEU A 156 -3.86 -6.30 -0.38
CA LEU A 156 -3.57 -5.94 -1.77
C LEU A 156 -2.35 -5.04 -1.89
N MET A 157 -2.25 -4.03 -1.02
CA MET A 157 -1.08 -3.13 -0.96
C MET A 157 0.21 -3.92 -0.76
N GLY A 158 0.29 -4.77 0.27
CA GLY A 158 1.49 -5.54 0.58
C GLY A 158 1.85 -6.54 -0.54
N TRP A 159 0.85 -7.23 -1.09
CA TRP A 159 1.02 -8.15 -2.21
C TRP A 159 1.56 -7.44 -3.45
N LEU A 160 0.91 -6.35 -3.87
CA LEU A 160 1.31 -5.59 -5.06
C LEU A 160 2.70 -4.96 -4.91
N THR A 161 3.04 -4.44 -3.74
CA THR A 161 4.40 -3.94 -3.47
C THR A 161 5.45 -5.01 -3.76
N GLY A 162 5.24 -6.24 -3.31
CA GLY A 162 6.15 -7.36 -3.61
C GLY A 162 6.15 -7.77 -5.08
N VAL A 163 4.99 -7.70 -5.76
CA VAL A 163 4.88 -7.98 -7.20
C VAL A 163 5.63 -6.93 -8.02
N ILE A 164 5.46 -5.64 -7.69
CA ILE A 164 6.19 -4.53 -8.32
C ILE A 164 7.68 -4.73 -8.17
N PHE A 165 8.15 -5.04 -6.95
CA PHE A 165 9.56 -5.31 -6.73
C PHE A 165 10.08 -6.48 -7.58
N LYS A 166 9.37 -7.62 -7.60
CA LYS A 166 9.74 -8.76 -8.47
C LYS A 166 9.76 -8.36 -9.95
N GLY A 167 8.82 -7.55 -10.39
CA GLY A 167 8.78 -7.04 -11.75
C GLY A 167 9.97 -6.15 -12.08
N LEU A 168 10.28 -5.15 -11.24
CA LEU A 168 11.43 -4.25 -11.40
C LEU A 168 12.76 -5.02 -11.39
N ARG A 169 12.87 -6.08 -10.59
CA ARG A 169 14.04 -6.96 -10.56
C ARG A 169 14.25 -7.78 -11.84
N LYS A 170 13.20 -7.96 -12.66
CA LYS A 170 13.33 -8.58 -13.99
C LYS A 170 13.84 -7.60 -15.04
N THR A 171 13.80 -6.31 -14.77
CA THR A 171 14.39 -5.28 -15.63
C THR A 171 15.89 -5.13 -15.32
N LYS A 172 16.66 -4.46 -16.19
CA LYS A 172 18.10 -4.21 -15.96
C LYS A 172 18.37 -3.09 -14.92
N MET A 173 17.36 -2.70 -14.15
CA MET A 173 17.50 -1.66 -13.14
C MET A 173 18.44 -2.09 -12.00
N PRO A 174 19.25 -1.17 -11.46
CA PRO A 174 20.08 -1.45 -10.30
C PRO A 174 19.21 -1.84 -9.10
N ALA A 175 19.74 -2.73 -8.27
CA ALA A 175 18.99 -3.27 -7.13
C ALA A 175 18.52 -2.19 -6.15
N SER A 176 19.34 -1.16 -5.94
CA SER A 176 19.00 -0.02 -5.10
C SER A 176 17.77 0.74 -5.63
N ALA A 177 17.73 1.06 -6.92
CA ALA A 177 16.61 1.76 -7.54
C ALA A 177 15.31 0.93 -7.43
N SER A 178 15.37 -0.39 -7.69
CA SER A 178 14.21 -1.28 -7.54
C SER A 178 13.69 -1.31 -6.10
N LEU A 179 14.59 -1.29 -5.10
CA LEU A 179 14.22 -1.21 -3.68
C LEU A 179 13.50 0.10 -3.36
N THR A 180 14.10 1.21 -3.75
CA THR A 180 13.57 2.55 -3.47
C THR A 180 12.20 2.76 -4.10
N ILE A 181 12.05 2.42 -5.39
CA ILE A 181 10.77 2.57 -6.11
C ILE A 181 9.70 1.70 -5.44
N SER A 182 10.00 0.45 -5.11
CA SER A 182 9.01 -0.43 -4.49
C SER A 182 8.59 0.01 -3.09
N ASN A 183 9.54 0.50 -2.28
CA ASN A 183 9.22 1.06 -0.97
C ASN A 183 8.38 2.33 -1.07
N LEU A 184 8.61 3.17 -2.08
CA LEU A 184 7.80 4.36 -2.34
C LEU A 184 6.40 4.02 -2.86
N CYS A 185 6.27 2.98 -3.69
CA CYS A 185 4.97 2.51 -4.17
C CYS A 185 4.06 2.01 -3.04
N CYS A 186 4.62 1.45 -1.97
CA CYS A 186 3.83 0.88 -0.87
C CYS A 186 2.85 1.88 -0.23
N PRO A 187 3.28 3.05 0.27
CA PRO A 187 2.37 4.05 0.85
C PRO A 187 1.41 4.63 -0.19
N LEU A 188 1.84 4.80 -1.44
CA LEU A 188 0.96 5.26 -2.52
C LEU A 188 -0.18 4.27 -2.78
N LEU A 189 0.13 2.97 -2.83
CA LEU A 189 -0.88 1.92 -2.95
C LEU A 189 -1.79 1.86 -1.71
N ASN A 190 -1.22 2.03 -0.50
CA ASN A 190 -2.00 2.10 0.74
C ASN A 190 -3.06 3.18 0.66
N THR A 191 -2.64 4.40 0.36
CA THR A 191 -3.52 5.56 0.22
C THR A 191 -4.56 5.36 -0.88
N THR A 192 -4.13 4.89 -2.05
CA THR A 192 -5.04 4.70 -3.20
C THR A 192 -6.13 3.69 -2.89
N PHE A 193 -5.79 2.51 -2.37
CA PHE A 193 -6.79 1.48 -2.07
C PHE A 193 -7.68 1.87 -0.90
N PHE A 194 -7.09 2.41 0.17
CA PHE A 194 -7.85 2.86 1.33
C PHE A 194 -8.89 3.91 0.94
N MET A 195 -8.46 4.98 0.26
CA MET A 195 -9.35 6.08 -0.11
C MET A 195 -10.37 5.66 -1.17
N SER A 196 -10.00 4.77 -2.11
CA SER A 196 -10.95 4.27 -3.11
C SER A 196 -12.11 3.54 -2.44
N VAL A 197 -11.83 2.60 -1.54
CA VAL A 197 -12.87 1.84 -0.84
C VAL A 197 -13.64 2.73 0.13
N LEU A 198 -12.96 3.65 0.82
CA LEU A 198 -13.60 4.63 1.72
C LEU A 198 -14.62 5.49 0.97
N VAL A 199 -14.24 6.06 -0.16
CA VAL A 199 -15.13 6.91 -0.98
C VAL A 199 -16.30 6.10 -1.52
N ILE A 200 -16.06 4.89 -2.04
CA ILE A 200 -17.12 4.03 -2.56
C ILE A 200 -18.17 3.72 -1.49
N CYS A 201 -17.72 3.36 -0.28
CA CYS A 201 -18.60 2.88 0.77
C CYS A 201 -19.20 3.97 1.65
N PHE A 202 -18.48 5.08 1.88
CA PHE A 202 -18.82 6.06 2.91
C PHE A 202 -18.99 7.50 2.42
N TYR A 203 -18.71 7.79 1.14
CA TYR A 203 -18.76 9.19 0.64
C TYR A 203 -20.09 9.89 0.89
N HIS A 204 -21.20 9.17 0.77
CA HIS A 204 -22.55 9.73 0.94
C HIS A 204 -23.05 9.74 2.39
N THR A 205 -22.23 9.34 3.37
CA THR A 205 -22.61 9.40 4.78
C THR A 205 -22.45 10.82 5.31
N ASP A 206 -23.33 11.21 6.26
CA ASP A 206 -23.32 12.54 6.87
C ASP A 206 -21.96 12.86 7.50
N TYR A 207 -21.31 11.85 8.08
CA TYR A 207 -19.99 11.98 8.69
C TYR A 207 -18.91 12.40 7.67
N ILE A 208 -18.82 11.73 6.54
CA ILE A 208 -17.84 12.09 5.50
C ILE A 208 -18.22 13.41 4.82
N GLN A 209 -19.51 13.66 4.60
CA GLN A 209 -19.99 14.93 4.03
C GLN A 209 -19.67 16.14 4.94
N SER A 210 -19.74 15.97 6.27
CA SER A 210 -19.30 17.02 7.21
C SER A 210 -17.80 17.33 7.07
N MET A 211 -16.96 16.30 6.87
CA MET A 211 -15.53 16.49 6.61
C MET A 211 -15.25 17.13 5.25
N VAL A 212 -15.98 16.73 4.20
CA VAL A 212 -15.92 17.34 2.87
C VAL A 212 -16.19 18.83 2.95
N THR A 213 -17.23 19.20 3.69
CA THR A 213 -17.63 20.61 3.92
C THR A 213 -16.58 21.36 4.75
N ALA A 214 -16.09 20.76 5.82
CA ALA A 214 -15.05 21.34 6.69
C ALA A 214 -13.73 21.61 5.94
N LEU A 215 -13.36 20.73 5.00
CA LEU A 215 -12.18 20.89 4.15
C LEU A 215 -12.42 21.79 2.93
N GLY A 216 -13.65 22.28 2.72
CA GLY A 216 -14.01 23.09 1.55
C GLY A 216 -13.86 22.35 0.21
N ALA A 217 -13.91 21.03 0.23
CA ALA A 217 -13.74 20.21 -0.97
C ALA A 217 -15.01 20.24 -1.82
N LYS A 218 -14.87 20.63 -3.10
CA LYS A 218 -15.99 20.71 -4.04
C LYS A 218 -16.37 19.37 -4.66
N ASN A 219 -15.48 18.38 -4.60
CA ASN A 219 -15.68 17.05 -5.16
C ASN A 219 -14.87 15.98 -4.40
N ALA A 220 -15.15 14.71 -4.66
CA ALA A 220 -14.47 13.59 -4.01
C ALA A 220 -12.94 13.57 -4.23
N PHE A 221 -12.47 14.04 -5.39
CA PHE A 221 -11.03 14.10 -5.68
C PHE A 221 -10.32 15.15 -4.81
N LEU A 222 -10.88 16.36 -4.70
CA LEU A 222 -10.34 17.41 -3.83
C LEU A 222 -10.40 16.99 -2.35
N PHE A 223 -11.45 16.27 -1.95
CA PHE A 223 -11.54 15.68 -0.61
C PHE A 223 -10.37 14.71 -0.35
N ILE A 224 -10.12 13.77 -1.25
CA ILE A 224 -9.00 12.84 -1.12
C ILE A 224 -7.67 13.60 -1.00
N LEU A 225 -7.44 14.56 -1.88
CA LEU A 225 -6.20 15.34 -1.90
C LEU A 225 -6.01 16.16 -0.61
N ALA A 226 -7.06 16.80 -0.13
CA ALA A 226 -7.02 17.59 1.10
C ALA A 226 -6.89 16.70 2.35
N PHE A 227 -7.61 15.57 2.37
CA PHE A 227 -7.67 14.67 3.53
C PHE A 227 -6.39 13.86 3.73
N VAL A 228 -5.75 13.44 2.63
CA VAL A 228 -4.56 12.57 2.66
C VAL A 228 -3.26 13.33 2.44
N GLY A 229 -3.29 14.52 1.83
CA GLY A 229 -2.11 15.18 1.26
C GLY A 229 -0.88 15.21 2.18
N VAL A 230 -1.00 15.69 3.41
CA VAL A 230 0.11 15.76 4.37
C VAL A 230 0.48 14.35 4.88
N ASN A 231 -0.51 13.55 5.25
CA ASN A 231 -0.28 12.21 5.82
C ASN A 231 0.39 11.28 4.81
N GLY A 232 -0.10 11.25 3.57
CA GLY A 232 0.48 10.45 2.50
C GLY A 232 1.91 10.87 2.13
N LEU A 233 2.21 12.17 2.21
CA LEU A 233 3.56 12.68 1.98
C LEU A 233 4.53 12.19 3.07
N VAL A 234 4.14 12.27 4.34
CA VAL A 234 4.98 11.81 5.46
C VAL A 234 5.20 10.30 5.40
N GLU A 235 4.16 9.51 5.10
CA GLU A 235 4.28 8.06 4.89
C GLU A 235 5.23 7.73 3.73
N ALA A 236 5.13 8.46 2.62
CA ALA A 236 6.01 8.29 1.46
C ALA A 236 7.48 8.58 1.79
N ILE A 237 7.75 9.69 2.52
CA ILE A 237 9.09 10.04 2.97
C ILE A 237 9.64 8.97 3.95
N ALA A 238 8.84 8.52 4.90
CA ALA A 238 9.24 7.47 5.84
C ALA A 238 9.60 6.16 5.12
N CYS A 239 8.76 5.70 4.19
CA CYS A 239 9.05 4.51 3.39
C CYS A 239 10.26 4.70 2.46
N PHE A 240 10.42 5.89 1.89
CA PHE A 240 11.57 6.19 1.04
C PHE A 240 12.89 6.11 1.83
N VAL A 241 12.97 6.79 2.98
CA VAL A 241 14.22 6.87 3.76
C VAL A 241 14.42 5.60 4.59
N VAL A 242 13.50 5.33 5.52
CA VAL A 242 13.65 4.24 6.50
C VAL A 242 13.43 2.89 5.83
N GLY A 243 12.39 2.72 5.04
CA GLY A 243 12.09 1.47 4.34
C GLY A 243 13.21 1.05 3.39
N THR A 244 13.76 1.99 2.62
CA THR A 244 14.88 1.69 1.70
C THR A 244 16.16 1.35 2.45
N ALA A 245 16.50 2.08 3.52
CA ALA A 245 17.70 1.81 4.33
C ALA A 245 17.62 0.42 4.98
N ILE A 246 16.51 0.10 5.63
CA ILE A 246 16.31 -1.22 6.27
C ILE A 246 16.30 -2.34 5.23
N SER A 247 15.58 -2.17 4.12
CA SER A 247 15.55 -3.18 3.05
C SER A 247 16.92 -3.45 2.43
N ALA A 248 17.71 -2.40 2.26
CA ALA A 248 19.08 -2.53 1.74
C ALA A 248 20.01 -3.24 2.74
N ALA A 249 19.93 -2.88 4.03
CA ALA A 249 20.70 -3.51 5.09
C ALA A 249 20.35 -4.99 5.25
N LEU A 250 19.07 -5.34 5.33
CA LEU A 250 18.61 -6.73 5.41
C LEU A 250 19.07 -7.54 4.21
N ARG A 251 18.93 -7.04 3.00
CA ARG A 251 19.39 -7.75 1.80
C ARG A 251 20.90 -7.94 1.75
N LYS A 252 21.68 -7.06 2.36
CA LYS A 252 23.13 -7.22 2.52
C LYS A 252 23.46 -8.30 3.55
N ALA A 253 22.75 -8.32 4.68
CA ALA A 253 22.92 -9.30 5.74
C ALA A 253 22.45 -10.72 5.35
N LEU A 254 21.48 -10.83 4.43
CA LEU A 254 20.88 -12.09 3.99
C LEU A 254 21.62 -12.75 2.80
N ARG A 255 22.60 -12.08 2.21
CA ARG A 255 23.48 -12.61 1.16
C ARG A 255 24.63 -13.39 1.74
#